data_d734fc3eb214e0db11a6a3e385d376cf
#
_entry.id   d734fc3eb214e0db11a6a3e385d376cf
#
_cell.length_a   1.000
_cell.length_b   1.000
_cell.length_c   1.000
_cell.angle_alpha   90.00
_cell.angle_beta   90.00
_cell.angle_gamma   90.00
#
_symmetry.space_group_name_H-M   'P 1'
#
loop_
_entity.id
_entity.type
_entity.pdbx_description
1 polymer ?
#
loop_
_entity_poly.entity_id
_entity_poly.type
_entity_poly.pdbx_seq_one_letter_code
_entity_poly.pdbx_strand_id
1 'polypeptide(L)'
;MPSSEPEDTAPGPGRDRDLEEGERETVLTRLFQTQYVPLLRLASSLGADDPENLVAEAYFQLCKRWHHLQQKQAAAAYLRTTIHNLARMHHRRQHTIHHHARSTTAEMVLSAETTALQHHDHRTLHQALQQLPARQKQALVLRHWHDLTQNEIAALLQVTVGTVKTHTHRAVNALTHTLAPLR
;
A
#
# COMPACT_ATOMS: atom_id res chain seq x y z
N MET A 1 0.28 -54.21 43.87
CA MET A 1 -0.14 -53.61 42.58
C MET A 1 -0.33 -52.12 42.80
N PRO A 2 0.62 -51.23 42.50
CA PRO A 2 0.41 -49.81 42.49
C PRO A 2 -0.06 -49.40 41.09
N SER A 3 -1.22 -48.75 41.03
CA SER A 3 -1.81 -48.14 39.83
C SER A 3 -0.99 -46.90 39.46
N SER A 4 -0.43 -46.91 38.27
CA SER A 4 0.22 -45.74 37.68
C SER A 4 -0.86 -44.82 37.13
N GLU A 5 -1.02 -43.65 37.75
CA GLU A 5 -1.76 -42.51 37.17
C GLU A 5 -0.94 -41.91 36.03
N PRO A 6 -1.56 -41.54 34.91
CA PRO A 6 -0.86 -40.78 33.88
C PRO A 6 -0.70 -39.34 34.36
N GLU A 7 0.54 -38.84 34.44
CA GLU A 7 0.87 -37.45 34.61
C GLU A 7 0.26 -36.64 33.45
N ASP A 8 -0.78 -35.91 33.77
CA ASP A 8 -1.34 -34.85 32.93
C ASP A 8 -0.35 -33.66 32.94
N THR A 9 0.60 -33.70 32.00
CA THR A 9 1.56 -32.63 31.80
C THR A 9 0.88 -31.48 31.08
N ALA A 10 0.29 -30.57 31.87
CA ALA A 10 -0.22 -29.29 31.35
C ALA A 10 0.89 -28.59 30.54
N PRO A 11 0.60 -28.08 29.33
CA PRO A 11 1.59 -27.37 28.51
C PRO A 11 2.05 -26.11 29.25
N GLY A 12 3.36 -26.06 29.53
CA GLY A 12 3.97 -24.93 30.22
C GLY A 12 3.90 -23.64 29.37
N PRO A 13 3.87 -22.44 30.00
CA PRO A 13 3.70 -21.14 29.36
C PRO A 13 4.76 -20.77 28.30
N GLY A 14 5.80 -21.56 28.14
CA GLY A 14 6.81 -21.41 27.09
C GLY A 14 6.35 -21.93 25.72
N ARG A 15 5.63 -23.06 25.67
CA ARG A 15 5.16 -23.67 24.42
C ARG A 15 4.16 -22.79 23.67
N ASP A 16 3.27 -22.12 24.37
CA ASP A 16 2.26 -21.26 23.72
C ASP A 16 2.93 -20.02 23.10
N ARG A 17 3.97 -19.47 23.73
CA ARG A 17 4.73 -18.35 23.15
C ARG A 17 5.50 -18.76 21.91
N ASP A 18 6.14 -19.92 21.92
CA ASP A 18 6.91 -20.44 20.77
C ASP A 18 5.97 -20.74 19.57
N LEU A 19 4.77 -21.22 19.83
CA LEU A 19 3.73 -21.44 18.80
C LEU A 19 3.20 -20.12 18.22
N GLU A 20 2.93 -19.13 19.07
CA GLU A 20 2.51 -17.80 18.62
C GLU A 20 3.61 -17.08 17.82
N GLU A 21 4.87 -17.26 18.19
CA GLU A 21 6.01 -16.68 17.50
C GLU A 21 6.24 -17.35 16.14
N GLY A 22 6.13 -18.67 16.04
CA GLY A 22 6.17 -19.41 14.78
C GLY A 22 5.03 -19.07 13.82
N GLU A 23 3.81 -18.92 14.33
CA GLU A 23 2.68 -18.46 13.52
C GLU A 23 2.87 -17.00 13.02
N ARG A 24 3.41 -16.14 13.87
CA ARG A 24 3.74 -14.75 13.52
C ARG A 24 4.73 -14.68 12.38
N GLU A 25 5.83 -15.43 12.49
CA GLU A 25 6.87 -15.49 11.47
C GLU A 25 6.33 -16.00 10.13
N THR A 26 5.52 -17.05 10.15
CA THR A 26 4.87 -17.60 8.97
C THR A 26 3.97 -16.59 8.28
N VAL A 27 3.13 -15.88 9.04
CA VAL A 27 2.22 -14.87 8.49
C VAL A 27 2.99 -13.66 7.96
N LEU A 28 4.00 -13.18 8.67
CA LEU A 28 4.84 -12.06 8.23
C LEU A 28 5.61 -12.41 6.95
N THR A 29 6.19 -13.61 6.87
CA THR A 29 6.88 -14.11 5.67
C THR A 29 5.93 -14.15 4.48
N ARG A 30 4.74 -14.71 4.65
CA ARG A 30 3.71 -14.75 3.60
C ARG A 30 3.27 -13.36 3.16
N LEU A 31 3.06 -12.45 4.11
CA LEU A 31 2.74 -11.04 3.82
C LEU A 31 3.86 -10.37 3.04
N PHE A 32 5.11 -10.60 3.42
CA PHE A 32 6.26 -10.05 2.70
C PHE A 32 6.30 -10.57 1.27
N GLN A 33 6.22 -11.88 1.07
CA GLN A 33 6.27 -12.50 -0.26
C GLN A 33 5.14 -12.02 -1.18
N THR A 34 3.92 -11.82 -0.63
CA THR A 34 2.75 -11.49 -1.44
C THR A 34 2.46 -9.99 -1.55
N GLN A 35 2.84 -9.19 -0.56
CA GLN A 35 2.45 -7.79 -0.46
C GLN A 35 3.61 -6.81 -0.70
N TYR A 36 4.87 -7.24 -0.64
CA TYR A 36 6.01 -6.32 -0.74
C TYR A 36 6.00 -5.50 -2.04
N VAL A 37 5.92 -6.15 -3.19
CA VAL A 37 5.87 -5.46 -4.49
C VAL A 37 4.61 -4.59 -4.65
N PRO A 38 3.38 -5.07 -4.35
CA PRO A 38 2.20 -4.20 -4.30
C PRO A 38 2.34 -2.99 -3.40
N LEU A 39 2.98 -3.13 -2.22
CA LEU A 39 3.18 -2.03 -1.28
C LEU A 39 4.23 -1.03 -1.77
N LEU A 40 5.30 -1.47 -2.44
CA LEU A 40 6.27 -0.59 -3.10
C LEU A 40 5.58 0.26 -4.19
N ARG A 41 4.76 -0.37 -5.02
CA ARG A 41 3.98 0.33 -6.05
C ARG A 41 3.02 1.36 -5.42
N LEU A 42 2.36 0.99 -4.33
CA LEU A 42 1.50 1.91 -3.57
C LEU A 42 2.31 3.11 -3.05
N ALA A 43 3.43 2.87 -2.38
CA ALA A 43 4.29 3.93 -1.85
C ALA A 43 4.77 4.89 -2.96
N SER A 44 5.24 4.35 -4.09
CA SER A 44 5.64 5.13 -5.27
C SER A 44 4.47 5.94 -5.84
N SER A 45 3.27 5.33 -5.97
CA SER A 45 2.07 6.02 -6.50
C SER A 45 1.58 7.15 -5.58
N LEU A 46 1.87 7.06 -4.29
CA LEU A 46 1.61 8.09 -3.30
C LEU A 46 2.69 9.19 -3.29
N GLY A 47 3.74 9.04 -4.11
CA GLY A 47 4.81 10.01 -4.24
C GLY A 47 5.85 9.93 -3.12
N ALA A 48 6.13 8.74 -2.60
CA ALA A 48 7.24 8.54 -1.68
C ALA A 48 8.58 8.69 -2.42
N ASP A 49 9.51 9.46 -1.85
CA ASP A 49 10.87 9.60 -2.42
C ASP A 49 11.70 8.33 -2.24
N ASP A 50 11.46 7.62 -1.13
CA ASP A 50 12.07 6.33 -0.81
C ASP A 50 10.96 5.33 -0.46
N PRO A 51 10.38 4.65 -1.48
CA PRO A 51 9.31 3.68 -1.29
C PRO A 51 9.74 2.47 -0.44
N GLU A 52 10.99 2.04 -0.56
CA GLU A 52 11.52 0.87 0.15
C GLU A 52 11.59 1.14 1.65
N ASN A 53 12.15 2.28 2.04
CA ASN A 53 12.20 2.70 3.44
C ASN A 53 10.79 2.89 4.02
N LEU A 54 9.87 3.44 3.23
CA LEU A 54 8.49 3.63 3.67
C LEU A 54 7.78 2.29 3.94
N VAL A 55 8.02 1.30 3.08
CA VAL A 55 7.49 -0.06 3.24
C VAL A 55 8.14 -0.74 4.44
N ALA A 56 9.45 -0.64 4.61
CA ALA A 56 10.16 -1.18 5.77
C ALA A 56 9.63 -0.61 7.09
N GLU A 57 9.42 0.70 7.16
CA GLU A 57 8.82 1.36 8.33
C GLU A 57 7.39 0.87 8.61
N ALA A 58 6.58 0.63 7.55
CA ALA A 58 5.24 0.09 7.71
C ALA A 58 5.25 -1.34 8.29
N TYR A 59 6.17 -2.20 7.84
CA TYR A 59 6.36 -3.53 8.42
C TYR A 59 6.85 -3.47 9.86
N PHE A 60 7.76 -2.56 10.17
CA PHE A 60 8.23 -2.35 11.54
C PHE A 60 7.08 -1.95 12.49
N GLN A 61 6.21 -1.03 12.05
CA GLN A 61 5.03 -0.65 12.81
C GLN A 61 4.03 -1.80 12.95
N LEU A 62 3.86 -2.64 11.94
CA LEU A 62 3.06 -3.86 12.01
C LEU A 62 3.61 -4.81 13.07
N CYS A 63 4.93 -5.05 13.07
CA CYS A 63 5.59 -5.92 14.05
C CYS A 63 5.39 -5.42 15.49
N LYS A 64 5.51 -4.13 15.72
CA LYS A 64 5.25 -3.53 17.04
C LYS A 64 3.80 -3.69 17.52
N ARG A 65 2.85 -3.66 16.57
CA ARG A 65 1.42 -3.75 16.88
C ARG A 65 0.84 -5.15 16.74
N TRP A 66 1.66 -6.15 16.45
CA TRP A 66 1.19 -7.51 16.15
C TRP A 66 0.24 -8.08 17.20
N HIS A 67 0.59 -7.97 18.47
CA HIS A 67 -0.23 -8.47 19.58
C HIS A 67 -1.56 -7.72 19.79
N HIS A 68 -1.73 -6.54 19.18
CA HIS A 68 -2.95 -5.76 19.24
C HIS A 68 -3.83 -5.92 17.99
N LEU A 69 -3.40 -6.69 17.01
CA LEU A 69 -4.21 -7.00 15.83
C LEU A 69 -5.26 -8.05 16.20
N GLN A 70 -6.52 -7.61 16.27
CA GLN A 70 -7.66 -8.49 16.55
C GLN A 70 -7.85 -9.59 15.48
N GLN A 71 -7.41 -9.35 14.24
CA GLN A 71 -7.48 -10.28 13.13
C GLN A 71 -6.20 -10.24 12.31
N LYS A 72 -5.47 -11.35 12.22
CA LYS A 72 -4.26 -11.49 11.39
C LYS A 72 -4.52 -11.17 9.90
N GLN A 73 -5.77 -11.38 9.44
CA GLN A 73 -6.21 -11.07 8.06
C GLN A 73 -6.26 -9.56 7.78
N ALA A 74 -6.38 -8.72 8.82
CA ALA A 74 -6.35 -7.27 8.67
C ALA A 74 -4.93 -6.69 8.47
N ALA A 75 -3.88 -7.50 8.60
CA ALA A 75 -2.49 -7.03 8.51
C ALA A 75 -2.15 -6.36 7.16
N ALA A 76 -2.67 -6.89 6.04
CA ALA A 76 -2.47 -6.29 4.73
C ALA A 76 -3.16 -4.91 4.61
N ALA A 77 -4.37 -4.78 5.15
CA ALA A 77 -5.08 -3.50 5.19
C ALA A 77 -4.37 -2.50 6.12
N TYR A 78 -3.84 -2.97 7.25
CA TYR A 78 -3.03 -2.16 8.15
C TYR A 78 -1.78 -1.61 7.46
N LEU A 79 -1.02 -2.45 6.73
CA LEU A 79 0.16 -2.03 5.98
C LEU A 79 -0.18 -0.93 4.96
N ARG A 80 -1.25 -1.12 4.15
CA ARG A 80 -1.69 -0.11 3.19
C ARG A 80 -2.03 1.22 3.85
N THR A 81 -2.77 1.18 4.96
CA THR A 81 -3.13 2.38 5.73
C THR A 81 -1.91 3.06 6.32
N THR A 82 -0.97 2.29 6.86
CA THR A 82 0.28 2.80 7.43
C THR A 82 1.14 3.49 6.38
N ILE A 83 1.32 2.88 5.19
CA ILE A 83 2.06 3.47 4.06
C ILE A 83 1.42 4.79 3.64
N HIS A 84 0.09 4.85 3.51
CA HIS A 84 -0.58 6.10 3.18
C HIS A 84 -0.33 7.19 4.22
N ASN A 85 -0.43 6.85 5.50
CA ASN A 85 -0.21 7.81 6.58
C ASN A 85 1.24 8.31 6.62
N LEU A 86 2.21 7.41 6.43
CA LEU A 86 3.63 7.76 6.35
C LEU A 86 3.92 8.65 5.13
N ALA A 87 3.45 8.30 3.93
CA ALA A 87 3.60 9.12 2.74
C ALA A 87 3.02 10.52 2.94
N ARG A 88 1.83 10.62 3.52
CA ARG A 88 1.20 11.92 3.83
C ARG A 88 2.00 12.74 4.85
N MET A 89 2.60 12.07 5.84
CA MET A 89 3.43 12.74 6.84
C MET A 89 4.74 13.26 6.20
N HIS A 90 5.36 12.47 5.33
CA HIS A 90 6.54 12.88 4.57
C HIS A 90 6.25 14.08 3.67
N HIS A 91 5.16 14.05 2.90
CA HIS A 91 4.74 15.19 2.08
C HIS A 91 4.51 16.46 2.91
N ARG A 92 3.90 16.36 4.09
CA ARG A 92 3.73 17.53 4.96
C ARG A 92 5.06 18.09 5.44
N ARG A 93 6.02 17.24 5.83
CA ARG A 93 7.37 17.68 6.24
C ARG A 93 8.10 18.36 5.08
N GLN A 94 8.04 17.81 3.89
CA GLN A 94 8.66 18.41 2.71
C GLN A 94 8.02 19.74 2.33
N HIS A 95 6.68 19.85 2.36
CA HIS A 95 5.99 21.13 2.13
C HIS A 95 6.39 22.20 3.14
N THR A 96 6.73 21.84 4.36
CA THR A 96 7.23 22.78 5.37
C THR A 96 8.68 23.18 5.11
N ILE A 97 9.49 22.29 4.50
CA ILE A 97 10.92 22.52 4.22
C ILE A 97 11.11 23.10 2.80
N HIS A 98 10.28 22.73 1.83
CA HIS A 98 10.43 23.08 0.41
C HIS A 98 9.31 23.95 -0.11
N HIS A 99 9.19 25.17 0.40
CA HIS A 99 8.48 26.22 -0.34
C HIS A 99 9.21 26.57 -1.66
N HIS A 100 10.31 25.84 -2.02
CA HIS A 100 11.21 26.20 -3.13
C HIS A 100 11.78 25.06 -3.97
N ALA A 101 11.19 23.85 -4.05
CA ALA A 101 11.67 22.86 -5.00
C ALA A 101 10.56 22.05 -5.64
N ARG A 102 10.53 22.06 -6.97
CA ARG A 102 9.62 21.28 -7.83
C ARG A 102 9.75 19.80 -7.54
N SER A 103 8.63 19.15 -7.35
CA SER A 103 8.45 17.70 -7.21
C SER A 103 9.17 16.94 -8.31
N THR A 104 10.19 16.19 -7.95
CA THR A 104 10.78 15.17 -8.82
C THR A 104 9.86 13.95 -8.76
N THR A 105 9.30 13.62 -9.89
CA THR A 105 8.35 12.51 -10.06
C THR A 105 9.10 11.20 -9.93
N ALA A 106 8.77 10.38 -8.95
CA ALA A 106 9.21 8.99 -8.90
C ALA A 106 8.74 8.26 -10.17
N GLU A 107 9.67 7.83 -10.98
CA GLU A 107 9.40 6.96 -12.13
C GLU A 107 8.79 5.66 -11.59
N MET A 108 7.55 5.40 -12.01
CA MET A 108 6.89 4.14 -11.76
C MET A 108 7.69 3.05 -12.50
N VAL A 109 8.39 2.20 -11.77
CA VAL A 109 9.12 1.05 -12.34
C VAL A 109 8.09 0.10 -12.94
N LEU A 110 7.83 0.29 -14.23
CA LEU A 110 7.10 -0.67 -15.04
C LEU A 110 8.09 -1.74 -15.48
N SER A 111 7.71 -3.00 -15.25
CA SER A 111 8.49 -4.18 -15.65
C SER A 111 8.95 -4.09 -17.11
N ALA A 112 10.22 -4.41 -17.36
CA ALA A 112 10.98 -4.14 -18.58
C ALA A 112 10.69 -5.10 -19.76
N GLU A 113 9.48 -5.66 -19.86
CA GLU A 113 9.15 -6.63 -20.93
C GLU A 113 7.91 -6.21 -21.70
N THR A 114 8.03 -5.20 -22.57
CA THR A 114 6.93 -4.85 -23.46
C THR A 114 7.45 -4.23 -24.77
N THR A 115 6.94 -4.72 -25.89
CA THR A 115 7.28 -4.34 -27.27
C THR A 115 7.18 -2.81 -27.52
N ALA A 116 8.00 -2.25 -28.42
CA ALA A 116 8.18 -0.82 -28.69
C ALA A 116 6.87 0.00 -28.88
N LEU A 117 5.82 -0.60 -29.43
CA LEU A 117 4.50 0.04 -29.61
C LEU A 117 3.80 0.26 -28.26
N GLN A 118 3.88 -0.73 -27.36
CA GLN A 118 3.35 -0.64 -26.01
C GLN A 118 4.11 0.40 -25.16
N HIS A 119 5.41 0.63 -25.43
CA HIS A 119 6.18 1.68 -24.76
C HIS A 119 5.67 3.09 -25.08
N HIS A 120 5.18 3.33 -26.30
CA HIS A 120 4.61 4.63 -26.67
C HIS A 120 3.29 4.89 -25.91
N ASP A 121 2.39 3.92 -25.92
CA ASP A 121 1.09 4.03 -25.23
C ASP A 121 1.26 4.14 -23.72
N HIS A 122 2.19 3.37 -23.14
CA HIS A 122 2.54 3.46 -21.72
C HIS A 122 3.13 4.82 -21.34
N ARG A 123 4.02 5.38 -22.16
CA ARG A 123 4.61 6.70 -21.93
C ARG A 123 3.55 7.78 -21.99
N THR A 124 2.65 7.73 -22.97
CA THR A 124 1.56 8.69 -23.12
C THR A 124 0.56 8.62 -21.96
N LEU A 125 0.17 7.41 -21.55
CA LEU A 125 -0.66 7.20 -20.37
C LEU A 125 0.01 7.73 -19.11
N HIS A 126 1.31 7.45 -18.93
CA HIS A 126 2.08 7.96 -17.80
C HIS A 126 2.10 9.49 -17.77
N GLN A 127 2.36 10.15 -18.91
CA GLN A 127 2.34 11.61 -19.01
C GLN A 127 0.95 12.17 -18.68
N ALA A 128 -0.11 11.56 -19.21
CA ALA A 128 -1.48 11.97 -18.91
C ALA A 128 -1.81 11.83 -17.41
N LEU A 129 -1.38 10.74 -16.76
CA LEU A 129 -1.52 10.54 -15.31
C LEU A 129 -0.76 11.60 -14.50
N GLN A 130 0.41 12.06 -14.98
CA GLN A 130 1.18 13.10 -14.30
C GLN A 130 0.48 14.48 -14.35
N GLN A 131 -0.35 14.74 -15.35
CA GLN A 131 -1.11 15.98 -15.47
C GLN A 131 -2.34 16.02 -14.57
N LEU A 132 -2.76 14.89 -14.00
CA LEU A 132 -3.90 14.86 -13.09
C LEU A 132 -3.57 15.56 -11.76
N PRO A 133 -4.53 16.28 -11.17
CA PRO A 133 -4.42 16.74 -9.80
C PRO A 133 -4.17 15.59 -8.84
N ALA A 134 -3.28 15.76 -7.87
CA ALA A 134 -2.78 14.70 -6.98
C ALA A 134 -3.89 13.82 -6.37
N ARG A 135 -5.00 14.43 -5.91
CA ARG A 135 -6.13 13.70 -5.33
C ARG A 135 -6.91 12.86 -6.34
N GLN A 136 -7.01 13.33 -7.58
CA GLN A 136 -7.66 12.58 -8.64
C GLN A 136 -6.79 11.38 -9.06
N LYS A 137 -5.48 11.60 -9.24
CA LYS A 137 -4.50 10.55 -9.52
C LYS A 137 -4.51 9.48 -8.42
N GLN A 138 -4.44 9.88 -7.14
CA GLN A 138 -4.46 8.95 -6.02
C GLN A 138 -5.73 8.09 -6.01
N ALA A 139 -6.90 8.69 -6.14
CA ALA A 139 -8.18 7.96 -6.15
C ALA A 139 -8.26 6.97 -7.32
N LEU A 140 -7.80 7.37 -8.51
CA LEU A 140 -7.78 6.53 -9.71
C LEU A 140 -6.83 5.34 -9.54
N VAL A 141 -5.59 5.58 -9.10
CA VAL A 141 -4.56 4.54 -8.90
C VAL A 141 -5.01 3.56 -7.83
N LEU A 142 -5.50 4.01 -6.70
CA LEU A 142 -5.99 3.16 -5.63
C LEU A 142 -7.16 2.27 -6.11
N ARG A 143 -8.03 2.79 -6.97
CA ARG A 143 -9.16 2.04 -7.50
C ARG A 143 -8.77 0.97 -8.53
N HIS A 144 -7.88 1.30 -9.48
CA HIS A 144 -7.63 0.48 -10.66
C HIS A 144 -6.32 -0.34 -10.61
N TRP A 145 -5.32 0.09 -9.81
CA TRP A 145 -4.06 -0.65 -9.64
C TRP A 145 -3.99 -1.42 -8.33
N HIS A 146 -4.76 -0.99 -7.32
CA HIS A 146 -4.77 -1.65 -6.01
C HIS A 146 -6.10 -2.31 -5.68
N ASP A 147 -7.06 -2.30 -6.62
CA ASP A 147 -8.38 -2.92 -6.52
C ASP A 147 -9.15 -2.58 -5.22
N LEU A 148 -8.86 -1.40 -4.64
CA LEU A 148 -9.53 -0.97 -3.43
C LEU A 148 -10.97 -0.56 -3.72
N THR A 149 -11.87 -0.91 -2.81
CA THR A 149 -13.25 -0.43 -2.84
C THR A 149 -13.30 1.07 -2.54
N GLN A 150 -14.39 1.73 -2.95
CA GLN A 150 -14.58 3.16 -2.68
C GLN A 150 -14.60 3.48 -1.18
N ASN A 151 -15.08 2.55 -0.34
CA ASN A 151 -15.09 2.69 1.10
C ASN A 151 -13.67 2.63 1.67
N GLU A 152 -12.84 1.68 1.21
CA GLU A 152 -11.43 1.57 1.61
C GLU A 152 -10.63 2.79 1.17
N ILE A 153 -10.84 3.28 -0.06
CA ILE A 153 -10.20 4.51 -0.55
C ILE A 153 -10.64 5.73 0.29
N ALA A 154 -11.91 5.82 0.62
CA ALA A 154 -12.44 6.91 1.44
C ALA A 154 -11.80 6.92 2.84
N ALA A 155 -11.72 5.75 3.48
CA ALA A 155 -11.04 5.58 4.77
C ALA A 155 -9.53 5.90 4.65
N LEU A 156 -8.87 5.39 3.61
CA LEU A 156 -7.44 5.60 3.36
C LEU A 156 -7.10 7.07 3.14
N LEU A 157 -7.84 7.76 2.27
CA LEU A 157 -7.61 9.16 1.95
C LEU A 157 -8.23 10.15 2.96
N GLN A 158 -8.98 9.63 3.95
CA GLN A 158 -9.71 10.42 4.95
C GLN A 158 -10.69 11.43 4.31
N VAL A 159 -11.45 10.96 3.33
CA VAL A 159 -12.49 11.72 2.63
C VAL A 159 -13.79 10.94 2.59
N THR A 160 -14.88 11.56 2.12
CA THR A 160 -16.15 10.84 1.95
C THR A 160 -16.13 9.96 0.70
N VAL A 161 -16.96 8.91 0.67
CA VAL A 161 -17.15 8.05 -0.51
C VAL A 161 -17.61 8.86 -1.73
N GLY A 162 -18.46 9.88 -1.51
CA GLY A 162 -18.88 10.80 -2.57
C GLY A 162 -17.71 11.56 -3.17
N THR A 163 -16.76 12.00 -2.34
CA THR A 163 -15.53 12.66 -2.80
C THR A 163 -14.65 11.71 -3.63
N VAL A 164 -14.52 10.43 -3.22
CA VAL A 164 -13.78 9.42 -3.98
C VAL A 164 -14.43 9.22 -5.36
N LYS A 165 -15.76 9.05 -5.41
CA LYS A 165 -16.49 8.92 -6.69
C LYS A 165 -16.22 10.11 -7.61
N THR A 166 -16.30 11.34 -7.08
CA THR A 166 -16.06 12.57 -7.83
C THR A 166 -14.62 12.64 -8.35
N HIS A 167 -13.62 12.32 -7.51
CA HIS A 167 -12.22 12.33 -7.93
C HIS A 167 -11.94 11.28 -9.01
N THR A 168 -12.42 10.04 -8.83
CA THR A 168 -12.26 8.98 -9.82
C THR A 168 -12.93 9.34 -11.15
N HIS A 169 -14.16 9.85 -11.12
CA HIS A 169 -14.89 10.25 -12.33
C HIS A 169 -14.16 11.39 -13.08
N ARG A 170 -13.74 12.44 -12.38
CA ARG A 170 -12.99 13.55 -12.97
C ARG A 170 -11.65 13.08 -13.57
N ALA A 171 -10.95 12.17 -12.88
CA ALA A 171 -9.70 11.60 -13.38
C ALA A 171 -9.92 10.81 -14.68
N VAL A 172 -10.93 9.94 -14.72
CA VAL A 172 -11.27 9.17 -15.94
C VAL A 172 -11.62 10.11 -17.09
N ASN A 173 -12.46 11.12 -16.86
CA ASN A 173 -12.83 12.07 -17.90
C ASN A 173 -11.63 12.85 -18.43
N ALA A 174 -10.75 13.33 -17.55
CA ALA A 174 -9.54 14.02 -17.96
C ALA A 174 -8.63 13.14 -18.82
N LEU A 175 -8.42 11.86 -18.41
CA LEU A 175 -7.64 10.91 -19.20
C LEU A 175 -8.29 10.62 -20.55
N THR A 176 -9.60 10.43 -20.58
CA THR A 176 -10.34 10.19 -21.84
C THR A 176 -10.14 11.35 -22.81
N HIS A 177 -10.21 12.59 -22.34
CA HIS A 177 -9.97 13.78 -23.18
C HIS A 177 -8.52 13.88 -23.65
N THR A 178 -7.55 13.56 -22.78
CA THR A 178 -6.12 13.64 -23.14
C THR A 178 -5.70 12.53 -24.11
N LEU A 179 -6.32 11.34 -24.01
CA LEU A 179 -5.97 10.18 -24.82
C LEU A 179 -6.86 10.03 -26.08
N ALA A 180 -7.95 10.80 -26.20
CA ALA A 180 -8.85 10.74 -27.36
C ALA A 180 -8.17 11.00 -28.72
N PRO A 181 -7.15 11.89 -28.84
CA PRO A 181 -6.47 12.13 -30.13
C PRO A 181 -5.60 10.97 -30.62
N LEU A 182 -5.42 9.92 -29.83
CA LEU A 182 -4.52 8.78 -30.10
C LEU A 182 -5.27 7.53 -30.63
N ARG A 183 -6.58 7.64 -30.91
CA ARG A 183 -7.41 6.58 -31.49
C ARG A 183 -7.55 6.71 -32.99
#